data_45bf75ceb6c37e6cbc0f1f9e2eb8998d
#
_entry.id   45bf75ceb6c37e6cbc0f1f9e2eb8998d
#
_cell.length_a   1.000
_cell.length_b   1.000
_cell.length_c   1.000
_cell.angle_alpha   90.00
_cell.angle_beta   90.00
_cell.angle_gamma   90.00
#
_symmetry.space_group_name_H-M   'P 1'
#
loop_
_entity.id
_entity.type
_entity.pdbx_description
1 polymer ?
#
loop_
_entity_poly.entity_id
_entity_poly.type
_entity_poly.pdbx_seq_one_letter_code
_entity_poly.pdbx_strand_id
1 'polypeptide(L)'
;MPRRSFNGATVLVTGAGGGLGRAIAEQFAAAGAHIVAVDKDAAAVASLQATLEARGRACLSLPCDVTDPDACARAVAAAIERFGALDVLVNNAGMSHRSGLADTDLAVIRRVMEVNFFGAVHCTKAALPCLIERRGLVVAISSVAGYTPLIARTGYAASKHALHGFFESLRTEVAPQGVQVMMACPSFIATQIDRNALGGDGLPVRHAQVTIGRPLTADAAAQQIVAGAARGRRLLLVGRTAWLAWWVSRLAPAVYERLMARRLRGELESGTNTVRTTERKPRP
;
A
#
# COMPACT_ATOMS: atom_id res chain seq x y z
N MET A 1 20.38 11.82 -12.95
CA MET A 1 19.23 11.97 -13.84
C MET A 1 18.48 13.23 -13.46
N PRO A 2 17.93 14.00 -14.41
CA PRO A 2 17.06 15.13 -14.09
C PRO A 2 15.85 14.65 -13.29
N ARG A 3 15.28 15.50 -12.44
CA ARG A 3 14.08 15.17 -11.67
C ARG A 3 12.89 15.05 -12.63
N ARG A 4 12.07 14.01 -12.45
CA ARG A 4 10.80 13.86 -13.19
C ARG A 4 9.84 14.97 -12.74
N SER A 5 9.28 15.70 -13.70
CA SER A 5 8.16 16.61 -13.46
C SER A 5 6.85 15.82 -13.50
N PHE A 6 5.89 16.20 -12.67
CA PHE A 6 4.54 15.65 -12.69
C PHE A 6 3.50 16.66 -13.17
N ASN A 7 3.95 17.85 -13.57
CA ASN A 7 3.05 18.87 -14.14
C ASN A 7 2.43 18.37 -15.45
N GLY A 8 1.11 18.30 -15.51
CA GLY A 8 0.36 17.74 -16.63
C GLY A 8 0.41 16.22 -16.77
N ALA A 9 1.11 15.50 -15.89
CA ALA A 9 1.14 14.04 -15.90
C ALA A 9 -0.16 13.45 -15.35
N THR A 10 -0.63 12.33 -15.91
CA THR A 10 -1.77 11.59 -15.38
C THR A 10 -1.30 10.53 -14.39
N VAL A 11 -1.81 10.58 -13.15
CA VAL A 11 -1.43 9.72 -12.04
C VAL A 11 -2.64 8.95 -11.54
N LEU A 12 -2.63 7.62 -11.68
CA LEU A 12 -3.64 6.74 -11.10
C LEU A 12 -3.16 6.26 -9.73
N VAL A 13 -3.98 6.46 -8.69
CA VAL A 13 -3.70 6.04 -7.32
C VAL A 13 -4.78 5.07 -6.85
N THR A 14 -4.40 3.83 -6.53
CA THR A 14 -5.31 2.85 -5.95
C THR A 14 -5.38 3.00 -4.43
N GLY A 15 -6.57 2.74 -3.85
CA GLY A 15 -6.79 2.99 -2.42
C GLY A 15 -6.76 4.48 -2.08
N ALA A 16 -7.22 5.34 -3.01
CA ALA A 16 -7.17 6.79 -2.89
C ALA A 16 -8.27 7.38 -1.99
N GLY A 17 -9.23 6.57 -1.55
CA GLY A 17 -10.35 7.04 -0.71
C GLY A 17 -9.93 7.53 0.67
N GLY A 18 -8.78 7.10 1.18
CA GLY A 18 -8.34 7.54 2.51
C GLY A 18 -6.86 7.30 2.81
N GLY A 19 -6.47 7.68 4.02
CA GLY A 19 -5.14 7.42 4.56
C GLY A 19 -4.01 7.90 3.66
N LEU A 20 -3.04 7.00 3.44
CA LEU A 20 -1.86 7.31 2.63
C LEU A 20 -2.19 7.55 1.16
N GLY A 21 -3.13 6.79 0.57
CA GLY A 21 -3.52 6.92 -0.84
C GLY A 21 -4.08 8.30 -1.16
N ARG A 22 -4.98 8.81 -0.31
CA ARG A 22 -5.51 10.18 -0.41
C ARG A 22 -4.40 11.22 -0.34
N ALA A 23 -3.52 11.11 0.65
CA ALA A 23 -2.40 12.03 0.81
C ALA A 23 -1.44 11.99 -0.40
N ILE A 24 -1.15 10.81 -0.96
CA ILE A 24 -0.34 10.67 -2.19
C ILE A 24 -1.02 11.37 -3.37
N ALA A 25 -2.32 11.16 -3.57
CA ALA A 25 -3.08 11.81 -4.62
C ALA A 25 -3.05 13.35 -4.49
N GLU A 26 -3.26 13.87 -3.27
CA GLU A 26 -3.18 15.32 -2.99
C GLU A 26 -1.78 15.88 -3.26
N GLN A 27 -0.70 15.18 -2.92
CA GLN A 27 0.67 15.60 -3.18
C GLN A 27 1.02 15.59 -4.67
N PHE A 28 0.55 14.61 -5.46
CA PHE A 28 0.72 14.62 -6.91
C PHE A 28 -0.10 15.74 -7.56
N ALA A 29 -1.34 15.97 -7.10
CA ALA A 29 -2.16 17.10 -7.56
C ALA A 29 -1.49 18.44 -7.26
N ALA A 30 -0.88 18.61 -6.08
CA ALA A 30 -0.11 19.82 -5.74
C ALA A 30 1.11 19.99 -6.67
N ALA A 31 1.71 18.90 -7.16
CA ALA A 31 2.78 18.91 -8.15
C ALA A 31 2.28 19.15 -9.60
N GLY A 32 0.99 19.43 -9.81
CA GLY A 32 0.40 19.75 -11.11
C GLY A 32 -0.11 18.56 -11.91
N ALA A 33 -0.20 17.38 -11.31
CA ALA A 33 -0.71 16.19 -11.98
C ALA A 33 -2.25 16.18 -12.08
N HIS A 34 -2.78 15.51 -13.11
CA HIS A 34 -4.16 15.06 -13.19
C HIS A 34 -4.30 13.77 -12.40
N ILE A 35 -5.30 13.67 -11.54
CA ILE A 35 -5.47 12.52 -10.63
C ILE A 35 -6.59 11.61 -11.11
N VAL A 36 -6.32 10.31 -11.12
CA VAL A 36 -7.33 9.26 -11.21
C VAL A 36 -7.37 8.56 -9.86
N ALA A 37 -8.39 8.88 -9.07
CA ALA A 37 -8.57 8.36 -7.72
C ALA A 37 -9.41 7.09 -7.77
N VAL A 38 -8.80 5.97 -7.38
CA VAL A 38 -9.42 4.63 -7.45
C VAL A 38 -9.53 4.04 -6.04
N ASP A 39 -10.74 3.65 -5.66
CA ASP A 39 -11.02 2.93 -4.41
C ASP A 39 -12.33 2.15 -4.56
N LYS A 40 -12.52 1.10 -3.74
CA LYS A 40 -13.82 0.40 -3.64
C LYS A 40 -14.90 1.27 -2.97
N ASP A 41 -14.51 2.23 -2.14
CA ASP A 41 -15.39 3.21 -1.49
C ASP A 41 -15.64 4.39 -2.44
N ALA A 42 -16.75 4.31 -3.17
CA ALA A 42 -17.17 5.34 -4.13
C ALA A 42 -17.35 6.71 -3.47
N ALA A 43 -17.88 6.77 -2.25
CA ALA A 43 -18.12 8.02 -1.55
C ALA A 43 -16.80 8.70 -1.14
N ALA A 44 -15.80 7.90 -0.71
CA ALA A 44 -14.50 8.40 -0.32
C ALA A 44 -13.74 9.00 -1.50
N VAL A 45 -13.74 8.37 -2.69
CA VAL A 45 -13.08 8.93 -3.87
C VAL A 45 -13.83 10.12 -4.46
N ALA A 46 -15.16 10.15 -4.40
CA ALA A 46 -15.95 11.31 -4.80
C ALA A 46 -15.64 12.53 -3.91
N SER A 47 -15.49 12.32 -2.60
CA SER A 47 -15.06 13.36 -1.65
C SER A 47 -13.65 13.89 -1.97
N LEU A 48 -12.72 13.02 -2.36
CA LEU A 48 -11.39 13.45 -2.80
C LEU A 48 -11.47 14.28 -4.08
N GLN A 49 -12.25 13.84 -5.07
CA GLN A 49 -12.45 14.59 -6.31
C GLN A 49 -12.99 15.99 -6.03
N ALA A 50 -14.06 16.13 -5.26
CA ALA A 50 -14.61 17.43 -4.90
C ALA A 50 -13.57 18.33 -4.19
N THR A 51 -12.74 17.74 -3.32
CA THR A 51 -11.67 18.46 -2.63
C THR A 51 -10.60 18.99 -3.59
N LEU A 52 -10.20 18.18 -4.58
CA LEU A 52 -9.19 18.57 -5.56
C LEU A 52 -9.73 19.59 -6.57
N GLU A 53 -10.95 19.40 -7.05
CA GLU A 53 -11.62 20.34 -7.97
C GLU A 53 -11.84 21.72 -7.34
N ALA A 54 -12.21 21.78 -6.05
CA ALA A 54 -12.30 23.04 -5.30
C ALA A 54 -10.96 23.80 -5.21
N ARG A 55 -9.82 23.08 -5.39
CA ARG A 55 -8.47 23.64 -5.47
C ARG A 55 -8.00 23.87 -6.93
N GLY A 56 -8.90 23.76 -7.90
CA GLY A 56 -8.58 23.92 -9.32
C GLY A 56 -7.72 22.77 -9.90
N ARG A 57 -7.79 21.56 -9.31
CA ARG A 57 -7.02 20.40 -9.76
C ARG A 57 -7.93 19.39 -10.46
N ALA A 58 -7.50 18.90 -11.61
CA ALA A 58 -8.25 17.91 -12.36
C ALA A 58 -8.20 16.55 -11.64
N CYS A 59 -9.38 15.98 -11.39
CA CYS A 59 -9.52 14.67 -10.77
C CYS A 59 -10.66 13.88 -11.43
N LEU A 60 -10.44 12.57 -11.60
CA LEU A 60 -11.45 11.59 -11.98
C LEU A 60 -11.53 10.56 -10.86
N SER A 61 -12.69 10.41 -10.23
CA SER A 61 -12.92 9.38 -9.21
C SER A 61 -13.63 8.18 -9.82
N LEU A 62 -13.12 6.99 -9.51
CA LEU A 62 -13.66 5.73 -10.03
C LEU A 62 -13.81 4.70 -8.89
N PRO A 63 -15.03 4.17 -8.67
CA PRO A 63 -15.19 3.01 -7.80
C PRO A 63 -14.57 1.79 -8.49
N CYS A 64 -13.63 1.11 -7.82
CA CYS A 64 -12.96 -0.07 -8.35
C CYS A 64 -12.46 -0.95 -7.20
N ASP A 65 -12.84 -2.22 -7.22
CA ASP A 65 -12.19 -3.25 -6.42
C ASP A 65 -10.98 -3.77 -7.19
N VAL A 66 -9.78 -3.60 -6.64
CA VAL A 66 -8.54 -4.03 -7.28
C VAL A 66 -8.41 -5.56 -7.41
N THR A 67 -9.24 -6.31 -6.71
CA THR A 67 -9.29 -7.78 -6.84
C THR A 67 -10.00 -8.23 -8.13
N ASP A 68 -10.76 -7.34 -8.78
CA ASP A 68 -11.37 -7.55 -10.09
C ASP A 68 -10.44 -7.00 -11.21
N PRO A 69 -9.81 -7.89 -12.03
CA PRO A 69 -8.92 -7.46 -13.11
C PRO A 69 -9.64 -6.65 -14.18
N ASP A 70 -10.90 -6.92 -14.45
CA ASP A 70 -11.67 -6.19 -15.46
C ASP A 70 -12.02 -4.78 -14.95
N ALA A 71 -12.32 -4.62 -13.66
CA ALA A 71 -12.49 -3.29 -13.06
C ALA A 71 -11.20 -2.47 -13.12
N CYS A 72 -10.04 -3.10 -12.88
CA CYS A 72 -8.74 -2.44 -13.05
C CYS A 72 -8.50 -2.00 -14.50
N ALA A 73 -8.83 -2.85 -15.48
CA ALA A 73 -8.70 -2.51 -16.90
C ALA A 73 -9.62 -1.34 -17.28
N ARG A 74 -10.88 -1.35 -16.81
CA ARG A 74 -11.82 -0.24 -17.04
C ARG A 74 -11.33 1.08 -16.40
N ALA A 75 -10.75 1.03 -15.21
CA ALA A 75 -10.20 2.22 -14.56
C ALA A 75 -9.03 2.84 -15.34
N VAL A 76 -8.14 2.01 -15.88
CA VAL A 76 -7.05 2.46 -16.75
C VAL A 76 -7.58 3.04 -18.06
N ALA A 77 -8.54 2.37 -18.70
CA ALA A 77 -9.16 2.86 -19.94
C ALA A 77 -9.83 4.23 -19.73
N ALA A 78 -10.59 4.40 -18.66
CA ALA A 78 -11.22 5.67 -18.30
C ALA A 78 -10.19 6.79 -18.02
N ALA A 79 -9.03 6.45 -17.43
CA ALA A 79 -7.94 7.41 -17.24
C ALA A 79 -7.39 7.92 -18.57
N ILE A 80 -7.18 7.00 -19.53
CA ILE A 80 -6.67 7.31 -20.87
C ILE A 80 -7.73 8.12 -21.67
N GLU A 81 -8.99 7.71 -21.62
CA GLU A 81 -10.10 8.42 -22.25
C GLU A 81 -10.22 9.86 -21.74
N ARG A 82 -10.12 10.06 -20.44
CA ARG A 82 -10.32 11.38 -19.81
C ARG A 82 -9.14 12.32 -19.96
N PHE A 83 -7.90 11.82 -19.92
CA PHE A 83 -6.69 12.63 -19.86
C PHE A 83 -5.69 12.36 -21.00
N GLY A 84 -6.00 11.44 -21.90
CA GLY A 84 -5.19 11.12 -23.08
C GLY A 84 -4.03 10.16 -22.83
N ALA A 85 -3.63 9.93 -21.56
CA ALA A 85 -2.50 9.06 -21.22
C ALA A 85 -2.54 8.63 -19.75
N LEU A 86 -1.67 7.66 -19.40
CA LEU A 86 -1.33 7.32 -18.02
C LEU A 86 0.19 7.33 -17.86
N ASP A 87 0.71 8.25 -17.06
CA ASP A 87 2.15 8.44 -16.86
C ASP A 87 2.66 7.79 -15.59
N VAL A 88 1.82 7.68 -14.54
CA VAL A 88 2.21 7.13 -13.24
C VAL A 88 1.09 6.24 -12.71
N LEU A 89 1.46 5.02 -12.30
CA LEU A 89 0.60 4.13 -11.51
C LEU A 89 1.13 4.03 -10.08
N VAL A 90 0.28 4.33 -9.10
CA VAL A 90 0.57 4.14 -7.68
C VAL A 90 -0.27 2.99 -7.13
N ASN A 91 0.33 1.84 -6.96
CA ASN A 91 -0.26 0.67 -6.31
C ASN A 91 -0.18 0.87 -4.79
N ASN A 92 -1.22 1.46 -4.21
CA ASN A 92 -1.30 1.74 -2.79
C ASN A 92 -2.44 0.96 -2.10
N ALA A 93 -3.46 0.53 -2.82
CA ALA A 93 -4.53 -0.27 -2.24
C ALA A 93 -3.97 -1.43 -1.41
N GLY A 94 -4.50 -1.62 -0.21
CA GLY A 94 -4.01 -2.65 0.68
C GLY A 94 -4.80 -2.74 1.98
N MET A 95 -4.67 -3.89 2.61
CA MET A 95 -5.25 -4.20 3.91
C MET A 95 -4.27 -4.96 4.77
N SER A 96 -4.50 -4.99 6.07
CA SER A 96 -3.69 -5.73 7.03
C SER A 96 -4.53 -6.77 7.77
N HIS A 97 -3.86 -7.76 8.37
CA HIS A 97 -4.45 -8.59 9.43
C HIS A 97 -3.56 -8.57 10.67
N ARG A 98 -4.15 -8.88 11.82
CA ARG A 98 -3.47 -8.89 13.11
C ARG A 98 -3.96 -10.08 13.93
N SER A 99 -3.29 -11.22 13.75
CA SER A 99 -3.52 -12.46 14.48
C SER A 99 -2.33 -13.39 14.35
N GLY A 100 -2.10 -14.25 15.34
CA GLY A 100 -1.12 -15.34 15.22
C GLY A 100 -1.55 -16.34 14.15
N LEU A 101 -0.61 -17.02 13.50
CA LEU A 101 -0.93 -17.97 12.43
C LEU A 101 -1.87 -19.09 12.90
N ALA A 102 -1.69 -19.55 14.15
CA ALA A 102 -2.52 -20.61 14.74
C ALA A 102 -4.02 -20.22 14.83
N ASP A 103 -4.28 -18.92 14.97
CA ASP A 103 -5.62 -18.36 15.13
C ASP A 103 -6.14 -17.66 13.86
N THR A 104 -5.43 -17.82 12.73
CA THR A 104 -5.75 -17.12 11.47
C THR A 104 -6.37 -18.07 10.47
N ASP A 105 -7.59 -17.79 10.03
CA ASP A 105 -8.23 -18.51 8.94
C ASP A 105 -7.44 -18.30 7.64
N LEU A 106 -7.26 -19.36 6.87
CA LEU A 106 -6.58 -19.29 5.56
C LEU A 106 -7.28 -18.32 4.58
N ALA A 107 -8.58 -18.15 4.72
CA ALA A 107 -9.36 -17.20 3.92
C ALA A 107 -8.90 -15.75 4.16
N VAL A 108 -8.51 -15.40 5.40
CA VAL A 108 -7.96 -14.07 5.72
C VAL A 108 -6.62 -13.85 5.01
N ILE A 109 -5.72 -14.85 5.04
CA ILE A 109 -4.43 -14.78 4.36
C ILE A 109 -4.63 -14.62 2.84
N ARG A 110 -5.54 -15.42 2.25
CA ARG A 110 -5.87 -15.32 0.83
C ARG A 110 -6.40 -13.92 0.48
N ARG A 111 -7.35 -13.39 1.27
CA ARG A 111 -7.91 -12.07 1.03
C ARG A 111 -6.85 -10.96 1.11
N VAL A 112 -5.92 -11.04 2.04
CA VAL A 112 -4.79 -10.10 2.15
C VAL A 112 -3.90 -10.18 0.91
N MET A 113 -3.61 -11.39 0.42
CA MET A 113 -2.85 -11.60 -0.81
C MET A 113 -3.58 -11.05 -2.04
N GLU A 114 -4.88 -11.33 -2.18
CA GLU A 114 -5.71 -10.84 -3.29
C GLU A 114 -5.66 -9.30 -3.39
N VAL A 115 -5.87 -8.61 -2.28
CA VAL A 115 -5.88 -7.14 -2.30
C VAL A 115 -4.47 -6.56 -2.47
N ASN A 116 -3.50 -7.01 -1.65
CA ASN A 116 -2.20 -6.35 -1.57
C ASN A 116 -1.28 -6.69 -2.73
N PHE A 117 -1.33 -7.94 -3.21
CA PHE A 117 -0.43 -8.46 -4.24
C PHE A 117 -1.14 -8.55 -5.59
N PHE A 118 -2.18 -9.37 -5.70
CA PHE A 118 -2.87 -9.55 -6.98
C PHE A 118 -3.53 -8.27 -7.48
N GLY A 119 -4.11 -7.46 -6.59
CA GLY A 119 -4.64 -6.14 -6.94
C GLY A 119 -3.58 -5.22 -7.58
N ALA A 120 -2.36 -5.21 -7.03
CA ALA A 120 -1.26 -4.46 -7.63
C ALA A 120 -0.81 -5.05 -8.98
N VAL A 121 -0.84 -6.38 -9.14
CA VAL A 121 -0.55 -7.08 -10.40
C VAL A 121 -1.60 -6.74 -11.47
N HIS A 122 -2.89 -6.79 -11.14
CA HIS A 122 -3.99 -6.48 -12.06
C HIS A 122 -3.87 -5.05 -12.59
N CYS A 123 -3.75 -4.06 -11.70
CA CYS A 123 -3.59 -2.66 -12.10
C CYS A 123 -2.33 -2.44 -12.93
N THR A 124 -1.22 -3.09 -12.56
CA THR A 124 0.05 -2.94 -13.29
C THR A 124 -0.05 -3.56 -14.67
N LYS A 125 -0.62 -4.74 -14.81
CA LYS A 125 -0.80 -5.44 -16.10
C LYS A 125 -1.68 -4.62 -17.04
N ALA A 126 -2.78 -4.04 -16.53
CA ALA A 126 -3.67 -3.19 -17.31
C ALA A 126 -2.97 -1.89 -17.76
N ALA A 127 -2.18 -1.26 -16.88
CA ALA A 127 -1.52 0.01 -17.16
C ALA A 127 -0.24 -0.12 -17.99
N LEU A 128 0.38 -1.31 -18.02
CA LEU A 128 1.74 -1.50 -18.56
C LEU A 128 1.91 -1.05 -20.01
N PRO A 129 1.00 -1.32 -20.96
CA PRO A 129 1.14 -0.86 -22.34
C PRO A 129 1.29 0.67 -22.44
N CYS A 130 0.41 1.41 -21.74
CA CYS A 130 0.47 2.87 -21.74
C CYS A 130 1.72 3.39 -21.01
N LEU A 131 2.11 2.77 -19.90
CA LEU A 131 3.33 3.14 -19.19
C LEU A 131 4.59 2.90 -20.02
N ILE A 132 4.62 1.89 -20.89
CA ILE A 132 5.73 1.66 -21.83
C ILE A 132 5.78 2.80 -22.86
N GLU A 133 4.66 3.12 -23.49
CA GLU A 133 4.55 4.22 -24.47
C GLU A 133 5.01 5.55 -23.87
N ARG A 134 4.62 5.82 -22.63
CA ARG A 134 4.91 7.07 -21.92
C ARG A 134 6.26 7.09 -21.21
N ARG A 135 7.04 6.01 -21.23
CA ARG A 135 8.23 5.81 -20.36
C ARG A 135 7.90 6.17 -18.92
N GLY A 136 6.78 5.65 -18.45
CA GLY A 136 6.10 6.02 -17.22
C GLY A 136 6.80 5.56 -15.95
N LEU A 137 6.03 5.59 -14.86
CA LEU A 137 6.50 5.21 -13.53
C LEU A 137 5.47 4.34 -12.83
N VAL A 138 5.92 3.23 -12.26
CA VAL A 138 5.16 2.44 -11.29
C VAL A 138 5.71 2.71 -9.89
N VAL A 139 4.83 3.07 -8.96
CA VAL A 139 5.13 3.19 -7.53
C VAL A 139 4.36 2.09 -6.79
N ALA A 140 5.06 1.16 -6.18
CA ALA A 140 4.46 0.11 -5.36
C ALA A 140 4.65 0.42 -3.87
N ILE A 141 3.54 0.56 -3.15
CA ILE A 141 3.56 0.82 -1.71
C ILE A 141 3.66 -0.51 -0.96
N SER A 142 4.88 -0.82 -0.53
CA SER A 142 5.17 -1.95 0.35
C SER A 142 5.08 -1.52 1.82
N SER A 143 5.97 -1.98 2.65
CA SER A 143 6.05 -1.71 4.09
C SER A 143 7.42 -2.14 4.61
N VAL A 144 7.76 -1.76 5.83
CA VAL A 144 8.81 -2.42 6.63
C VAL A 144 8.58 -3.93 6.68
N ALA A 145 7.32 -4.38 6.77
CA ALA A 145 6.95 -5.79 6.72
C ALA A 145 7.26 -6.50 5.39
N GLY A 146 7.65 -5.77 4.34
CA GLY A 146 8.07 -6.33 3.05
C GLY A 146 9.55 -6.76 3.01
N TYR A 147 10.32 -6.48 4.05
CA TYR A 147 11.74 -6.86 4.14
C TYR A 147 12.19 -7.24 5.55
N THR A 148 11.28 -7.19 6.54
CA THR A 148 11.54 -7.63 7.92
C THR A 148 10.37 -8.46 8.44
N PRO A 149 10.62 -9.40 9.37
CA PRO A 149 9.53 -10.11 10.05
C PRO A 149 8.70 -9.15 10.92
N LEU A 150 7.40 -9.40 10.99
CA LEU A 150 6.46 -8.66 11.82
C LEU A 150 5.51 -9.64 12.50
N ILE A 151 5.51 -9.67 13.84
CA ILE A 151 4.71 -10.59 14.64
C ILE A 151 3.21 -10.35 14.42
N ALA A 152 2.44 -11.44 14.47
CA ALA A 152 0.99 -11.47 14.28
C ALA A 152 0.50 -10.89 12.94
N ARG A 153 1.35 -10.94 11.90
CA ARG A 153 1.06 -10.41 10.56
C ARG A 153 1.69 -11.23 9.44
N THR A 154 1.73 -12.56 9.59
CA THR A 154 2.39 -13.46 8.64
C THR A 154 1.86 -13.30 7.22
N GLY A 155 0.54 -13.31 6.99
CA GLY A 155 -0.06 -13.11 5.67
C GLY A 155 0.19 -11.71 5.10
N TYR A 156 0.15 -10.66 5.96
CA TYR A 156 0.48 -9.31 5.54
C TYR A 156 1.95 -9.19 5.12
N ALA A 157 2.86 -9.69 5.94
CA ALA A 157 4.29 -9.69 5.62
C ALA A 157 4.57 -10.48 4.33
N ALA A 158 3.96 -11.65 4.15
CA ALA A 158 4.06 -12.44 2.92
C ALA A 158 3.60 -11.63 1.70
N SER A 159 2.43 -10.95 1.77
CA SER A 159 1.94 -10.13 0.68
C SER A 159 2.87 -8.97 0.32
N LYS A 160 3.49 -8.32 1.34
CA LYS A 160 4.42 -7.22 1.12
C LYS A 160 5.79 -7.69 0.62
N HIS A 161 6.26 -8.90 0.98
CA HIS A 161 7.43 -9.54 0.37
C HIS A 161 7.17 -9.93 -1.09
N ALA A 162 5.98 -10.45 -1.41
CA ALA A 162 5.59 -10.78 -2.78
C ALA A 162 5.69 -9.56 -3.71
N LEU A 163 5.30 -8.36 -3.24
CA LEU A 163 5.49 -7.12 -4.01
C LEU A 163 6.97 -6.87 -4.35
N HIS A 164 7.90 -7.14 -3.41
CA HIS A 164 9.33 -6.97 -3.69
C HIS A 164 9.79 -7.90 -4.80
N GLY A 165 9.51 -9.21 -4.68
CA GLY A 165 9.88 -10.18 -5.72
C GLY A 165 9.33 -9.81 -7.10
N PHE A 166 8.04 -9.42 -7.16
CA PHE A 166 7.37 -9.07 -8.40
C PHE A 166 7.91 -7.76 -9.01
N PHE A 167 7.92 -6.66 -8.26
CA PHE A 167 8.26 -5.35 -8.81
C PHE A 167 9.76 -5.16 -9.03
N GLU A 168 10.62 -5.86 -8.30
CA GLU A 168 12.06 -5.86 -8.57
C GLU A 168 12.39 -6.63 -9.86
N SER A 169 11.69 -7.74 -10.12
CA SER A 169 11.78 -8.45 -11.40
C SER A 169 11.21 -7.62 -12.55
N LEU A 170 10.00 -7.09 -12.40
CA LEU A 170 9.37 -6.23 -13.40
C LEU A 170 10.27 -5.03 -13.76
N ARG A 171 10.92 -4.42 -12.78
CA ARG A 171 11.86 -3.30 -13.03
C ARG A 171 12.92 -3.67 -14.05
N THR A 172 13.43 -4.89 -13.98
CA THR A 172 14.47 -5.38 -14.88
C THR A 172 13.91 -5.63 -16.28
N GLU A 173 12.70 -6.18 -16.35
CA GLU A 173 12.01 -6.48 -17.62
C GLU A 173 11.68 -5.21 -18.41
N VAL A 174 11.19 -4.14 -17.72
CA VAL A 174 10.70 -2.93 -18.37
C VAL A 174 11.74 -1.81 -18.49
N ALA A 175 12.93 -1.99 -17.92
CA ALA A 175 14.01 -1.00 -18.00
C ALA A 175 14.42 -0.65 -19.44
N PRO A 176 14.50 -1.60 -20.40
CA PRO A 176 14.79 -1.28 -21.80
C PRO A 176 13.75 -0.38 -22.45
N GLN A 177 12.46 -0.45 -22.01
CA GLN A 177 11.38 0.41 -22.50
C GLN A 177 11.33 1.76 -21.78
N GLY A 178 12.21 2.01 -20.82
CA GLY A 178 12.30 3.28 -20.10
C GLY A 178 11.30 3.45 -18.95
N VAL A 179 10.52 2.42 -18.62
CA VAL A 179 9.60 2.44 -17.47
C VAL A 179 10.40 2.36 -16.17
N GLN A 180 10.09 3.25 -15.24
CA GLN A 180 10.67 3.23 -13.91
C GLN A 180 9.77 2.48 -12.92
N VAL A 181 10.37 1.77 -11.97
CA VAL A 181 9.63 1.07 -10.90
C VAL A 181 10.27 1.43 -9.56
N MET A 182 9.49 2.06 -8.69
CA MET A 182 9.88 2.44 -7.34
C MET A 182 9.12 1.63 -6.30
N MET A 183 9.86 1.03 -5.37
CA MET A 183 9.31 0.46 -4.14
C MET A 183 9.36 1.51 -3.04
N ALA A 184 8.22 1.84 -2.44
CA ALA A 184 8.15 2.69 -1.26
C ALA A 184 7.79 1.83 -0.03
N CYS A 185 8.61 1.88 1.00
CA CYS A 185 8.51 1.05 2.19
C CYS A 185 8.30 1.93 3.44
N PRO A 186 7.06 2.34 3.73
CA PRO A 186 6.79 3.08 4.93
C PRO A 186 6.92 2.22 6.19
N SER A 187 7.30 2.90 7.30
CA SER A 187 7.12 2.38 8.65
C SER A 187 5.66 2.58 9.10
N PHE A 188 5.42 2.68 10.40
CA PHE A 188 4.07 2.96 10.92
C PHE A 188 3.60 4.35 10.48
N ILE A 189 2.44 4.41 9.82
CA ILE A 189 1.76 5.64 9.42
C ILE A 189 0.44 5.72 10.18
N ALA A 190 0.11 6.89 10.69
CA ALA A 190 -1.16 7.15 11.36
C ALA A 190 -2.30 7.19 10.32
N THR A 191 -2.86 6.04 9.97
CA THR A 191 -3.95 5.87 8.99
C THR A 191 -5.02 4.91 9.51
N GLN A 192 -6.12 4.78 8.78
CA GLN A 192 -7.22 3.85 9.10
C GLN A 192 -6.87 2.37 8.82
N ILE A 193 -5.78 2.05 8.14
CA ILE A 193 -5.41 0.68 7.77
C ILE A 193 -5.30 -0.24 9.00
N ASP A 194 -4.83 0.32 10.10
CA ASP A 194 -4.65 -0.43 11.35
C ASP A 194 -5.98 -0.64 12.08
N ARG A 195 -6.90 0.32 11.97
CA ARG A 195 -8.27 0.21 12.53
C ARG A 195 -9.13 -0.77 11.73
N ASN A 196 -8.86 -0.88 10.43
CA ASN A 196 -9.55 -1.77 9.50
C ASN A 196 -8.84 -3.11 9.32
N ALA A 197 -7.78 -3.40 10.12
CA ALA A 197 -7.08 -4.67 10.06
C ALA A 197 -8.02 -5.82 10.44
N LEU A 198 -7.91 -6.94 9.73
CA LEU A 198 -8.69 -8.14 10.03
C LEU A 198 -8.08 -8.92 11.20
N GLY A 199 -8.91 -9.45 12.07
CA GLY A 199 -8.57 -10.51 13.01
C GLY A 199 -8.39 -11.85 12.30
N GLY A 200 -8.09 -12.88 13.05
CA GLY A 200 -7.95 -14.24 12.53
C GLY A 200 -9.24 -14.81 11.96
N ASP A 201 -10.37 -14.34 12.44
CA ASP A 201 -11.74 -14.68 12.03
C ASP A 201 -12.24 -13.85 10.81
N GLY A 202 -11.43 -12.96 10.30
CA GLY A 202 -11.79 -12.06 9.20
C GLY A 202 -12.66 -10.87 9.60
N LEU A 203 -12.96 -10.69 10.89
CA LEU A 203 -13.64 -9.51 11.40
C LEU A 203 -12.63 -8.39 11.76
N PRO A 204 -13.05 -7.12 11.83
CA PRO A 204 -12.16 -6.04 12.25
C PRO A 204 -11.59 -6.26 13.67
N VAL A 205 -10.29 -6.02 13.81
CA VAL A 205 -9.60 -6.14 15.11
C VAL A 205 -10.12 -5.12 16.10
N ARG A 206 -10.35 -5.54 17.36
CA ARG A 206 -10.94 -4.71 18.42
C ARG A 206 -9.92 -4.07 19.36
N HIS A 207 -8.63 -4.42 19.24
CA HIS A 207 -7.58 -3.89 20.12
C HIS A 207 -6.67 -2.89 19.39
N ALA A 208 -6.10 -1.94 20.14
CA ALA A 208 -5.19 -0.95 19.58
C ALA A 208 -3.90 -1.59 19.06
N GLN A 209 -3.32 -1.02 18.00
CA GLN A 209 -2.06 -1.48 17.45
C GLN A 209 -0.88 -1.10 18.34
N VAL A 210 0.03 -2.02 18.58
CA VAL A 210 1.34 -1.71 19.15
C VAL A 210 2.25 -1.15 18.05
N THR A 211 2.72 0.08 18.21
CA THR A 211 3.61 0.74 17.25
C THR A 211 5.03 0.85 17.79
N ILE A 212 6.01 0.78 16.90
CA ILE A 212 7.43 0.99 17.24
C ILE A 212 7.87 2.35 16.71
N GLY A 213 8.23 3.23 17.64
CA GLY A 213 8.55 4.63 17.33
C GLY A 213 7.30 5.49 17.14
N ARG A 214 7.52 6.76 16.78
CA ARG A 214 6.42 7.71 16.50
C ARG A 214 5.92 7.48 15.07
N PRO A 215 4.63 7.17 14.86
CA PRO A 215 4.06 7.07 13.53
C PRO A 215 4.21 8.37 12.75
N LEU A 216 4.47 8.26 11.45
CA LEU A 216 4.43 9.39 10.53
C LEU A 216 2.98 9.77 10.21
N THR A 217 2.74 11.04 9.93
CA THR A 217 1.47 11.45 9.31
C THR A 217 1.42 10.97 7.86
N ALA A 218 0.21 10.76 7.33
CA ALA A 218 0.01 10.37 5.94
C ALA A 218 0.63 11.40 4.98
N ASP A 219 0.48 12.70 5.29
CA ASP A 219 1.03 13.79 4.48
C ASP A 219 2.57 13.78 4.44
N ALA A 220 3.22 13.62 5.60
CA ALA A 220 4.68 13.56 5.67
C ALA A 220 5.25 12.34 4.92
N ALA A 221 4.54 11.20 4.95
CA ALA A 221 4.92 10.02 4.20
C ALA A 221 4.68 10.23 2.69
N ALA A 222 3.53 10.76 2.28
CA ALA A 222 3.20 11.07 0.90
C ALA A 222 4.20 12.06 0.27
N GLN A 223 4.56 13.12 0.99
CA GLN A 223 5.58 14.07 0.55
C GLN A 223 6.92 13.38 0.25
N GLN A 224 7.39 12.48 1.13
CA GLN A 224 8.62 11.71 0.89
C GLN A 224 8.48 10.80 -0.34
N ILE A 225 7.33 10.15 -0.52
CA ILE A 225 7.05 9.23 -1.64
C ILE A 225 7.09 9.99 -2.96
N VAL A 226 6.36 11.10 -3.09
CA VAL A 226 6.33 11.91 -4.32
C VAL A 226 7.72 12.51 -4.62
N ALA A 227 8.42 13.01 -3.59
CA ALA A 227 9.79 13.47 -3.77
C ALA A 227 10.76 12.35 -4.17
N GLY A 228 10.58 11.13 -3.68
CA GLY A 228 11.35 9.94 -4.07
C GLY A 228 11.09 9.55 -5.53
N ALA A 229 9.82 9.56 -5.94
CA ALA A 229 9.37 9.34 -7.31
C ALA A 229 9.99 10.37 -8.29
N ALA A 230 9.96 11.65 -7.93
CA ALA A 230 10.57 12.71 -8.72
C ALA A 230 12.10 12.53 -8.90
N ARG A 231 12.77 11.94 -7.92
CA ARG A 231 14.23 11.67 -7.95
C ARG A 231 14.60 10.34 -8.62
N GLY A 232 13.64 9.58 -9.13
CA GLY A 232 13.87 8.26 -9.74
C GLY A 232 14.42 7.23 -8.77
N ARG A 233 14.01 7.27 -7.49
CA ARG A 233 14.45 6.28 -6.50
C ARG A 233 13.92 4.89 -6.85
N ARG A 234 14.76 3.87 -6.75
CA ARG A 234 14.36 2.45 -6.94
C ARG A 234 13.72 1.88 -5.68
N LEU A 235 14.29 2.22 -4.53
CA LEU A 235 13.83 1.86 -3.20
C LEU A 235 13.80 3.12 -2.33
N LEU A 236 12.68 3.34 -1.65
CA LEU A 236 12.49 4.44 -0.72
C LEU A 236 12.06 3.88 0.64
N LEU A 237 12.91 3.99 1.63
CA LEU A 237 12.58 3.71 3.02
C LEU A 237 11.96 4.98 3.62
N VAL A 238 10.66 4.94 3.94
CA VAL A 238 9.93 6.13 4.40
C VAL A 238 9.97 6.21 5.93
N GLY A 239 10.68 7.20 6.42
CA GLY A 239 10.88 7.44 7.85
C GLY A 239 12.13 6.77 8.43
N ARG A 240 12.61 7.33 9.55
CA ARG A 240 13.86 6.88 10.22
C ARG A 240 13.76 5.45 10.73
N THR A 241 12.59 5.06 11.22
CA THR A 241 12.34 3.68 11.72
C THR A 241 12.48 2.65 10.59
N ALA A 242 11.99 2.94 9.37
CA ALA A 242 12.16 2.07 8.21
C ALA A 242 13.63 1.89 7.85
N TRP A 243 14.41 2.97 7.87
CA TRP A 243 15.84 2.93 7.60
C TRP A 243 16.59 2.10 8.64
N LEU A 244 16.31 2.31 9.93
CA LEU A 244 16.95 1.54 11.01
C LEU A 244 16.59 0.05 10.91
N ALA A 245 15.31 -0.27 10.70
CA ALA A 245 14.84 -1.65 10.53
C ALA A 245 15.53 -2.36 9.36
N TRP A 246 15.73 -1.65 8.25
CA TRP A 246 16.44 -2.19 7.08
C TRP A 246 17.87 -2.64 7.41
N TRP A 247 18.63 -1.80 8.11
CA TRP A 247 20.01 -2.13 8.44
C TRP A 247 20.11 -3.19 9.52
N VAL A 248 19.34 -3.07 10.60
CA VAL A 248 19.41 -4.04 11.71
C VAL A 248 18.95 -5.42 11.26
N SER A 249 17.90 -5.53 10.45
CA SER A 249 17.43 -6.83 9.97
C SER A 249 18.41 -7.54 9.04
N ARG A 250 19.28 -6.80 8.34
CA ARG A 250 20.29 -7.37 7.44
C ARG A 250 21.62 -7.69 8.13
N LEU A 251 22.04 -6.83 9.03
CA LEU A 251 23.35 -6.99 9.69
C LEU A 251 23.28 -7.85 10.95
N ALA A 252 22.12 -7.86 11.64
CA ALA A 252 21.91 -8.58 12.88
C ALA A 252 20.46 -9.14 12.96
N PRO A 253 20.06 -10.08 12.09
CA PRO A 253 18.68 -10.56 12.01
C PRO A 253 18.17 -11.13 13.34
N ALA A 254 18.96 -11.93 14.05
CA ALA A 254 18.59 -12.49 15.34
C ALA A 254 18.33 -11.41 16.42
N VAL A 255 19.06 -10.29 16.36
CA VAL A 255 18.83 -9.14 17.25
C VAL A 255 17.52 -8.47 16.90
N TYR A 256 17.26 -8.25 15.60
CA TYR A 256 16.00 -7.69 15.12
C TYR A 256 14.81 -8.53 15.57
N GLU A 257 14.84 -9.84 15.36
CA GLU A 257 13.77 -10.77 15.75
C GLU A 257 13.51 -10.75 17.26
N ARG A 258 14.57 -10.79 18.08
CA ARG A 258 14.43 -10.71 19.55
C ARG A 258 13.79 -9.38 19.99
N LEU A 259 14.19 -8.27 19.38
CA LEU A 259 13.62 -6.96 19.68
C LEU A 259 12.14 -6.89 19.27
N MET A 260 11.78 -7.42 18.09
CA MET A 260 10.41 -7.49 17.62
C MET A 260 9.57 -8.39 18.52
N ALA A 261 10.07 -9.58 18.88
CA ALA A 261 9.38 -10.50 19.77
C ALA A 261 9.07 -9.86 21.14
N ARG A 262 10.02 -9.11 21.71
CA ARG A 262 9.80 -8.42 22.99
C ARG A 262 8.82 -7.25 22.87
N ARG A 263 8.89 -6.46 21.79
CA ARG A 263 8.09 -5.24 21.64
C ARG A 263 6.66 -5.51 21.19
N LEU A 264 6.43 -6.59 20.42
CA LEU A 264 5.13 -6.90 19.81
C LEU A 264 4.46 -8.15 20.43
N ARG A 265 4.97 -8.68 21.55
CA ARG A 265 4.39 -9.85 22.23
C ARG A 265 2.89 -9.67 22.52
N GLY A 266 2.48 -8.48 22.94
CA GLY A 266 1.07 -8.16 23.21
C GLY A 266 0.14 -8.30 22.00
N GLU A 267 0.66 -8.25 20.77
CA GLU A 267 -0.15 -8.48 19.56
C GLU A 267 -0.62 -9.95 19.45
N LEU A 268 0.20 -10.91 19.92
CA LEU A 268 -0.19 -12.32 19.96
C LEU A 268 -1.19 -12.61 21.10
N GLU A 269 -0.94 -12.04 22.29
CA GLU A 269 -1.76 -12.27 23.47
C GLU A 269 -3.17 -11.71 23.35
N SER A 270 -3.32 -10.59 22.67
CA SER A 270 -4.61 -9.93 22.42
C SER A 270 -5.50 -10.72 21.44
N GLY A 271 -4.91 -11.49 20.51
CA GLY A 271 -5.63 -12.33 19.55
C GLY A 271 -6.23 -13.59 20.18
N THR A 272 -5.54 -14.20 21.14
CA THR A 272 -5.95 -15.46 21.79
C THR A 272 -7.14 -15.31 22.75
N ASN A 273 -7.38 -14.12 23.29
CA ASN A 273 -8.50 -13.90 24.23
C ASN A 273 -9.88 -13.86 23.57
N THR A 274 -9.96 -13.67 22.25
CA THR A 274 -11.25 -13.56 21.55
C THR A 274 -11.87 -14.95 21.27
N VAL A 275 -11.06 -15.99 21.11
CA VAL A 275 -11.52 -17.34 20.79
C VAL A 275 -11.94 -18.12 22.08
N ARG A 276 -11.31 -17.86 23.22
CA ARG A 276 -11.62 -18.58 24.48
C ARG A 276 -12.95 -18.19 25.14
N THR A 277 -13.57 -17.08 24.76
CA THR A 277 -14.83 -16.62 25.36
C THR A 277 -16.08 -17.26 24.73
N THR A 278 -15.96 -17.91 23.57
CA THR A 278 -17.11 -18.54 22.87
C THR A 278 -17.29 -20.02 23.18
N GLU A 279 -16.34 -20.70 23.84
CA GLU A 279 -16.43 -22.15 24.10
C GLU A 279 -16.80 -22.54 25.54
N ARG A 280 -17.22 -21.64 26.39
CA ARG A 280 -17.84 -22.07 27.66
C ARG A 280 -19.32 -22.42 27.47
N LYS A 281 -19.60 -23.58 26.86
CA LYS A 281 -20.89 -24.26 27.07
C LYS A 281 -20.97 -24.73 28.54
N PRO A 282 -22.07 -24.48 29.25
CA PRO A 282 -22.29 -25.10 30.56
C PRO A 282 -22.40 -26.61 30.35
N ARG A 283 -21.63 -27.35 31.13
CA ARG A 283 -21.83 -28.80 31.28
C ARG A 283 -23.11 -29.03 32.06
N PRO A 284 -23.86 -30.08 31.75
CA PRO A 284 -25.12 -30.44 32.38
C PRO A 284 -24.96 -30.84 33.85
#